data_96f2b73da0c9a0551289175596fea3f5
#
_entry.id   96f2b73da0c9a0551289175596fea3f5
#
_cell.length_a   1.000
_cell.length_b   1.000
_cell.length_c   1.000
_cell.angle_alpha   90.00
_cell.angle_beta   90.00
_cell.angle_gamma   90.00
#
_symmetry.space_group_name_H-M   'P 1'
#
loop_
_entity.id
_entity.type
_entity.pdbx_description
1 polymer ?
#
loop_
_entity_poly.entity_id
_entity_poly.type
_entity_poly.pdbx_seq_one_letter_code
_entity_poly.pdbx_strand_id
1 'polypeptide(L)'
;LQLDGEIIIDSVPDVGYHHRGAEKMAERQTWHTYIPYTDRIDYLGGVMNNLAYIQSVEMLGGIVVPERAKIIRIMLAELFRISSHLVFYGTFVQDVGQMSPVFYMFADRERLFGIIEAITGGRMHPAWFRIGGVAQDLPEGWDKLVRDFIDFLPARLDHYDRMAMQNKMLKERTVGIGVYSQQEAIDWGITGPGLRATGCDWDVRKKRPYGGYDQFDFDVPVSHNGDCYDRAELRIEEMRQSLRIIRQCLDNMPGGPYKSDHRLTTPPPKERTMEDIETLIHHFLNVSWGPVVPAGEASVMIEATKGINSYHLISDGGTNSYRTRIRRSEEHTSELQSP
;
A
#
# COMPACT_ATOMS: atom_id res chain seq x y z
N LEU A 1 -1.83 28.89 -11.08
CA LEU A 1 -3.24 29.23 -11.30
C LEU A 1 -3.34 30.62 -11.89
N GLN A 2 -4.13 30.78 -12.93
CA GLN A 2 -4.55 32.08 -13.46
C GLN A 2 -5.97 32.35 -12.97
N LEU A 3 -6.17 33.48 -12.33
CA LEU A 3 -7.42 33.86 -11.68
C LEU A 3 -8.02 35.13 -12.29
N ASP A 4 -9.35 35.21 -12.36
CA ASP A 4 -10.12 36.42 -12.55
C ASP A 4 -11.03 36.60 -11.33
N GLY A 5 -10.60 37.47 -10.40
CA GLY A 5 -11.18 37.49 -9.06
C GLY A 5 -10.98 36.17 -8.31
N GLU A 6 -12.06 35.48 -7.99
CA GLU A 6 -12.04 34.13 -7.35
C GLU A 6 -12.26 32.99 -8.36
N ILE A 7 -12.44 33.30 -9.63
CA ILE A 7 -12.66 32.31 -10.67
C ILE A 7 -11.33 31.83 -11.22
N ILE A 8 -11.13 30.51 -11.24
CA ILE A 8 -9.96 29.90 -11.87
C ILE A 8 -10.21 29.84 -13.38
N ILE A 9 -9.38 30.59 -14.15
CA ILE A 9 -9.43 30.61 -15.61
C ILE A 9 -8.59 29.49 -16.18
N ASP A 10 -7.39 29.27 -15.62
CA ASP A 10 -6.43 28.29 -16.09
C ASP A 10 -5.60 27.71 -14.95
N SER A 11 -5.17 26.46 -15.10
CA SER A 11 -4.35 25.75 -14.13
C SER A 11 -3.26 24.95 -14.86
N VAL A 12 -2.03 25.37 -14.68
CA VAL A 12 -0.86 24.65 -15.20
C VAL A 12 -0.21 23.91 -14.03
N PRO A 13 -0.23 22.55 -14.02
CA PRO A 13 0.45 21.78 -13.01
C PRO A 13 1.97 21.86 -13.23
N ASP A 14 2.71 22.14 -12.15
CA ASP A 14 4.17 22.08 -12.14
C ASP A 14 4.59 20.87 -11.29
N VAL A 15 4.99 19.78 -11.96
CA VAL A 15 5.30 18.48 -11.36
C VAL A 15 6.80 18.30 -11.14
N GLY A 16 7.17 17.38 -10.22
CA GLY A 16 8.57 17.02 -9.99
C GLY A 16 9.14 17.44 -8.63
N TYR A 17 8.43 18.21 -7.81
CA TYR A 17 8.90 18.64 -6.47
C TYR A 17 9.16 17.49 -5.51
N HIS A 18 8.51 16.34 -5.70
CA HIS A 18 8.73 15.11 -4.94
C HIS A 18 9.60 14.07 -5.68
N HIS A 19 10.14 14.44 -6.85
CA HIS A 19 10.98 13.53 -7.61
C HIS A 19 12.31 13.27 -6.90
N ARG A 20 12.60 12.00 -6.61
CA ARG A 20 13.80 11.55 -5.90
C ARG A 20 14.66 10.55 -6.68
N GLY A 21 14.34 10.32 -7.94
CA GLY A 21 15.03 9.33 -8.76
C GLY A 21 14.87 7.90 -8.24
N ALA A 22 13.69 7.53 -7.74
CA ALA A 22 13.43 6.24 -7.09
C ALA A 22 13.77 5.06 -8.00
N GLU A 23 13.41 5.11 -9.28
CA GLU A 23 13.74 4.05 -10.24
C GLU A 23 15.26 3.93 -10.45
N LYS A 24 15.97 5.06 -10.53
CA LYS A 24 17.43 5.07 -10.70
C LYS A 24 18.17 4.61 -9.45
N MET A 25 17.65 4.90 -8.27
CA MET A 25 18.19 4.35 -7.03
C MET A 25 18.04 2.83 -6.97
N ALA A 26 16.93 2.27 -7.47
CA ALA A 26 16.74 0.82 -7.52
C ALA A 26 17.81 0.09 -8.34
N GLU A 27 18.31 0.73 -9.40
CA GLU A 27 19.40 0.18 -10.23
C GLU A 27 20.77 0.17 -9.52
N ARG A 28 20.93 0.96 -8.44
CA ARG A 28 22.19 1.10 -7.69
C ARG A 28 22.16 0.44 -6.31
N GLN A 29 21.00 0.08 -5.83
CA GLN A 29 20.79 -0.62 -4.57
C GLN A 29 20.63 -2.11 -4.80
N THR A 30 21.05 -2.91 -3.82
CA THR A 30 20.77 -4.34 -3.86
C THR A 30 19.30 -4.60 -3.63
N TRP A 31 18.82 -5.79 -4.01
CA TRP A 31 17.40 -6.18 -3.82
C TRP A 31 16.90 -5.97 -2.39
N HIS A 32 17.74 -6.16 -1.38
CA HIS A 32 17.38 -5.92 0.02
C HIS A 32 17.46 -4.46 0.43
N THR A 33 18.51 -3.75 0.03
CA THR A 33 18.75 -2.37 0.47
C THR A 33 17.79 -1.37 -0.17
N TYR A 34 17.13 -1.75 -1.26
CA TYR A 34 16.11 -0.92 -1.89
C TYR A 34 14.75 -0.98 -1.17
N ILE A 35 14.46 -2.02 -0.38
CA ILE A 35 13.18 -2.19 0.32
C ILE A 35 12.74 -0.93 1.10
N PRO A 36 13.57 -0.27 1.91
CA PRO A 36 13.16 0.94 2.63
C PRO A 36 12.75 2.10 1.75
N TYR A 37 13.26 2.19 0.54
CA TYR A 37 12.87 3.25 -0.40
C TYR A 37 11.45 3.05 -0.92
N THR A 38 10.99 1.83 -1.05
CA THR A 38 9.66 1.50 -1.56
C THR A 38 8.55 2.01 -0.64
N ASP A 39 8.71 1.92 0.68
CA ASP A 39 7.73 2.42 1.65
C ASP A 39 7.46 3.92 1.50
N ARG A 40 8.42 4.67 0.96
CA ARG A 40 8.37 6.12 0.83
C ARG A 40 7.88 6.61 -0.53
N ILE A 41 7.52 5.71 -1.42
CA ILE A 41 6.95 6.05 -2.74
C ILE A 41 5.53 6.58 -2.55
N ASP A 42 4.69 5.83 -1.82
CA ASP A 42 3.45 6.34 -1.26
C ASP A 42 3.55 6.29 0.27
N TYR A 43 3.94 7.39 0.87
CA TYR A 43 4.21 7.46 2.31
C TYR A 43 2.99 7.24 3.21
N LEU A 44 1.77 7.30 2.68
CA LEU A 44 0.55 6.97 3.42
C LEU A 44 0.20 5.49 3.34
N GLY A 45 0.51 4.84 2.22
CA GLY A 45 0.26 3.41 2.00
C GLY A 45 1.46 2.49 2.32
N GLY A 46 2.57 3.04 2.78
CA GLY A 46 3.83 2.40 3.19
C GLY A 46 4.05 0.97 2.70
N VAL A 47 3.68 -0.01 3.51
CA VAL A 47 3.93 -1.43 3.22
C VAL A 47 3.29 -1.97 1.95
N MET A 48 2.30 -1.29 1.37
CA MET A 48 1.71 -1.73 0.09
C MET A 48 2.71 -1.59 -1.06
N ASN A 49 3.46 -0.48 -1.10
CA ASN A 49 4.49 -0.31 -2.12
C ASN A 49 5.61 -1.34 -1.95
N ASN A 50 5.98 -1.62 -0.70
CA ASN A 50 6.91 -2.67 -0.36
C ASN A 50 6.39 -4.04 -0.86
N LEU A 51 5.12 -4.36 -0.64
CA LEU A 51 4.50 -5.61 -1.07
C LEU A 51 4.63 -5.85 -2.58
N ALA A 52 4.32 -4.84 -3.40
CA ALA A 52 4.42 -4.96 -4.86
C ALA A 52 5.86 -5.25 -5.30
N TYR A 53 6.83 -4.55 -4.71
CA TYR A 53 8.24 -4.75 -5.01
C TYR A 53 8.73 -6.15 -4.62
N ILE A 54 8.51 -6.57 -3.37
CA ILE A 54 9.00 -7.88 -2.91
C ILE A 54 8.37 -9.05 -3.65
N GLN A 55 7.06 -8.96 -3.98
CA GLN A 55 6.41 -9.99 -4.79
C GLN A 55 7.00 -10.10 -6.19
N SER A 56 7.43 -8.98 -6.78
CA SER A 56 8.13 -9.01 -8.07
C SER A 56 9.49 -9.71 -7.97
N VAL A 57 10.22 -9.46 -6.89
CA VAL A 57 11.51 -10.15 -6.62
C VAL A 57 11.28 -11.63 -6.29
N GLU A 58 10.26 -11.95 -5.52
CA GLU A 58 9.88 -13.34 -5.19
C GLU A 58 9.51 -14.13 -6.46
N MET A 59 8.82 -13.50 -7.40
CA MET A 59 8.50 -14.10 -8.70
C MET A 59 9.76 -14.37 -9.51
N LEU A 60 10.70 -13.43 -9.59
CA LEU A 60 11.99 -13.61 -10.26
C LEU A 60 12.84 -14.72 -9.62
N GLY A 61 12.85 -14.78 -8.30
CA GLY A 61 13.64 -15.76 -7.54
C GLY A 61 12.96 -17.14 -7.41
N GLY A 62 11.71 -17.30 -7.84
CA GLY A 62 10.93 -18.54 -7.62
C GLY A 62 10.68 -18.84 -6.14
N ILE A 63 10.55 -17.80 -5.30
CA ILE A 63 10.48 -17.91 -3.86
C ILE A 63 9.03 -18.12 -3.42
N VAL A 64 8.76 -19.22 -2.73
CA VAL A 64 7.45 -19.52 -2.16
C VAL A 64 7.35 -18.92 -0.77
N VAL A 65 6.33 -18.08 -0.57
CA VAL A 65 6.06 -17.43 0.71
C VAL A 65 5.14 -18.30 1.57
N PRO A 66 5.46 -18.52 2.86
CA PRO A 66 4.61 -19.26 3.78
C PRO A 66 3.23 -18.62 3.96
N GLU A 67 2.19 -19.44 4.16
CA GLU A 67 0.81 -18.96 4.32
C GLU A 67 0.64 -17.97 5.48
N ARG A 68 1.29 -18.24 6.61
CA ARG A 68 1.31 -17.31 7.75
C ARG A 68 1.80 -15.92 7.34
N ALA A 69 2.90 -15.87 6.59
CA ALA A 69 3.47 -14.59 6.15
C ALA A 69 2.55 -13.86 5.16
N LYS A 70 1.83 -14.58 4.28
CA LYS A 70 0.86 -13.98 3.36
C LYS A 70 -0.28 -13.31 4.13
N ILE A 71 -0.87 -13.99 5.12
CA ILE A 71 -1.98 -13.43 5.90
C ILE A 71 -1.53 -12.25 6.75
N ILE A 72 -0.32 -12.30 7.35
CA ILE A 72 0.26 -11.16 8.07
C ILE A 72 0.42 -9.95 7.14
N ARG A 73 0.94 -10.16 5.92
CA ARG A 73 1.09 -9.09 4.92
C ARG A 73 -0.25 -8.46 4.53
N ILE A 74 -1.29 -9.27 4.31
CA ILE A 74 -2.64 -8.79 3.99
C ILE A 74 -3.21 -7.97 5.15
N MET A 75 -3.12 -8.48 6.37
CA MET A 75 -3.60 -7.77 7.56
C MET A 75 -2.96 -6.39 7.70
N LEU A 76 -1.64 -6.30 7.61
CA LEU A 76 -0.93 -5.02 7.69
C LEU A 76 -1.23 -4.12 6.49
N ALA A 77 -1.33 -4.66 5.28
CA ALA A 77 -1.71 -3.88 4.10
C ALA A 77 -3.09 -3.22 4.26
N GLU A 78 -4.08 -3.95 4.79
CA GLU A 78 -5.40 -3.39 5.03
C GLU A 78 -5.44 -2.40 6.20
N LEU A 79 -4.63 -2.59 7.24
CA LEU A 79 -4.43 -1.57 8.28
C LEU A 79 -3.84 -0.28 7.69
N PHE A 80 -2.84 -0.37 6.82
CA PHE A 80 -2.29 0.79 6.12
C PHE A 80 -3.30 1.42 5.14
N ARG A 81 -4.17 0.64 4.51
CA ARG A 81 -5.28 1.18 3.71
C ARG A 81 -6.19 2.05 4.55
N ILE A 82 -6.61 1.59 5.71
CA ILE A 82 -7.41 2.39 6.66
C ILE A 82 -6.66 3.66 7.06
N SER A 83 -5.37 3.55 7.42
CA SER A 83 -4.53 4.70 7.76
C SER A 83 -4.50 5.76 6.67
N SER A 84 -4.32 5.35 5.42
CA SER A 84 -4.28 6.25 4.26
C SER A 84 -5.64 6.91 3.99
N HIS A 85 -6.72 6.15 4.08
CA HIS A 85 -8.07 6.68 3.86
C HIS A 85 -8.51 7.66 4.95
N LEU A 86 -8.10 7.44 6.20
CA LEU A 86 -8.34 8.40 7.28
C LEU A 86 -7.65 9.75 6.99
N VAL A 87 -6.41 9.74 6.50
CA VAL A 87 -5.72 10.98 6.11
C VAL A 87 -6.41 11.64 4.93
N PHE A 88 -6.67 10.88 3.86
CA PHE A 88 -7.38 11.42 2.69
C PHE A 88 -8.68 12.11 3.10
N TYR A 89 -9.50 11.41 3.86
CA TYR A 89 -10.82 11.89 4.21
C TYR A 89 -10.73 13.13 5.10
N GLY A 90 -9.85 13.13 6.10
CA GLY A 90 -9.64 14.28 6.99
C GLY A 90 -9.19 15.52 6.24
N THR A 91 -8.19 15.38 5.36
CA THR A 91 -7.66 16.51 4.57
C THR A 91 -8.63 16.97 3.49
N PHE A 92 -9.34 16.05 2.83
CA PHE A 92 -10.37 16.39 1.85
C PHE A 92 -11.48 17.26 2.47
N VAL A 93 -11.98 16.85 3.63
CA VAL A 93 -13.02 17.60 4.34
C VAL A 93 -12.51 18.96 4.82
N GLN A 94 -11.22 19.04 5.20
CA GLN A 94 -10.56 20.30 5.53
C GLN A 94 -10.47 21.23 4.32
N ASP A 95 -10.06 20.72 3.17
CA ASP A 95 -9.93 21.50 1.93
C ASP A 95 -11.30 22.03 1.46
N VAL A 96 -12.37 21.28 1.71
CA VAL A 96 -13.76 21.73 1.42
C VAL A 96 -14.26 22.76 2.45
N GLY A 97 -13.50 23.01 3.54
CA GLY A 97 -13.73 24.10 4.50
C GLY A 97 -14.18 23.69 5.88
N GLN A 98 -14.13 22.39 6.24
CA GLN A 98 -14.48 21.90 7.56
C GLN A 98 -13.22 21.36 8.29
N MET A 99 -12.63 22.14 9.18
CA MET A 99 -11.36 21.86 9.81
C MET A 99 -11.40 20.77 10.89
N SER A 100 -12.46 20.69 11.68
CA SER A 100 -12.51 19.82 12.86
C SER A 100 -12.33 18.31 12.58
N PRO A 101 -12.86 17.74 11.48
CA PRO A 101 -12.76 16.31 11.22
C PRO A 101 -11.33 15.78 11.13
N VAL A 102 -10.40 16.58 10.58
CA VAL A 102 -9.00 16.15 10.44
C VAL A 102 -8.37 15.78 11.79
N PHE A 103 -8.63 16.54 12.83
CA PHE A 103 -8.08 16.27 14.18
C PHE A 103 -8.60 14.95 14.75
N TYR A 104 -9.88 14.65 14.58
CA TYR A 104 -10.46 13.40 15.06
C TYR A 104 -9.91 12.19 14.30
N MET A 105 -9.78 12.31 12.98
CA MET A 105 -9.27 11.22 12.14
C MET A 105 -7.79 10.97 12.39
N PHE A 106 -7.00 12.01 12.63
CA PHE A 106 -5.60 11.85 13.02
C PHE A 106 -5.45 11.24 14.42
N ALA A 107 -6.34 11.55 15.37
CA ALA A 107 -6.34 10.90 16.67
C ALA A 107 -6.68 9.39 16.58
N ASP A 108 -7.62 9.02 15.71
CA ASP A 108 -7.92 7.60 15.48
C ASP A 108 -6.81 6.88 14.69
N ARG A 109 -6.17 7.58 13.75
CA ARG A 109 -4.97 7.10 13.05
C ARG A 109 -3.80 6.87 14.00
N GLU A 110 -3.66 7.68 15.05
CA GLU A 110 -2.63 7.50 16.08
C GLU A 110 -2.77 6.17 16.82
N ARG A 111 -4.01 5.74 17.10
CA ARG A 111 -4.26 4.40 17.67
C ARG A 111 -3.78 3.28 16.75
N LEU A 112 -4.01 3.45 15.45
CA LEU A 112 -3.53 2.50 14.44
C LEU A 112 -1.99 2.46 14.41
N PHE A 113 -1.34 3.61 14.50
CA PHE A 113 0.12 3.68 14.56
C PHE A 113 0.69 2.98 15.79
N GLY A 114 0.02 3.06 16.94
CA GLY A 114 0.40 2.29 18.13
C GLY A 114 0.41 0.78 17.88
N ILE A 115 -0.56 0.26 17.10
CA ILE A 115 -0.60 -1.15 16.70
C ILE A 115 0.53 -1.49 15.74
N ILE A 116 0.73 -0.67 14.70
CA ILE A 116 1.80 -0.88 13.72
C ILE A 116 3.17 -0.84 14.41
N GLU A 117 3.39 0.10 15.32
CA GLU A 117 4.62 0.22 16.09
C GLU A 117 4.85 -1.00 16.99
N ALA A 118 3.81 -1.48 17.68
CA ALA A 118 3.91 -2.68 18.51
C ALA A 118 4.31 -3.93 17.68
N ILE A 119 3.80 -4.06 16.45
CA ILE A 119 4.09 -5.19 15.58
C ILE A 119 5.45 -5.03 14.90
N THR A 120 5.77 -3.85 14.38
CA THR A 120 6.87 -3.65 13.43
C THR A 120 8.05 -2.86 13.98
N GLY A 121 7.88 -2.16 15.10
CA GLY A 121 8.85 -1.22 15.65
C GLY A 121 8.89 0.13 14.94
N GLY A 122 8.14 0.30 13.85
CA GLY A 122 8.04 1.54 13.08
C GLY A 122 6.60 2.02 12.95
N ARG A 123 6.39 3.33 12.96
CA ARG A 123 5.04 3.91 12.94
C ARG A 123 4.47 4.08 11.52
N MET A 124 5.30 4.52 10.58
CA MET A 124 4.86 4.97 9.25
C MET A 124 5.57 4.24 8.12
N HIS A 125 6.87 4.00 8.25
CA HIS A 125 7.72 3.36 7.24
C HIS A 125 8.53 2.21 7.84
N PRO A 126 7.86 1.10 8.17
CA PRO A 126 8.51 0.03 8.92
C PRO A 126 9.50 -0.78 8.08
N ALA A 127 9.43 -0.74 6.75
CA ALA A 127 10.21 -1.60 5.85
C ALA A 127 10.22 -3.08 6.33
N TRP A 128 9.07 -3.52 6.81
CA TRP A 128 8.96 -4.75 7.59
C TRP A 128 8.63 -5.99 6.75
N PHE A 129 8.03 -5.81 5.59
CA PHE A 129 7.92 -6.90 4.63
C PHE A 129 9.30 -7.16 4.03
N ARG A 130 9.64 -8.42 3.92
CA ARG A 130 10.94 -8.88 3.41
C ARG A 130 10.71 -9.89 2.30
N ILE A 131 11.67 -10.01 1.40
CA ILE A 131 11.65 -11.03 0.36
C ILE A 131 11.54 -12.40 1.05
N GLY A 132 10.54 -13.19 0.69
CA GLY A 132 10.25 -14.50 1.28
C GLY A 132 9.42 -14.48 2.57
N GLY A 133 8.97 -13.32 3.06
CA GLY A 133 8.13 -13.27 4.27
C GLY A 133 8.09 -11.90 4.93
N VAL A 134 8.22 -11.87 6.25
CA VAL A 134 8.23 -10.68 7.09
C VAL A 134 9.45 -10.64 7.98
N ALA A 135 9.80 -9.47 8.54
CA ALA A 135 11.03 -9.28 9.30
C ALA A 135 11.09 -10.13 10.58
N GLN A 136 9.96 -10.23 11.28
CA GLN A 136 9.81 -10.97 12.54
C GLN A 136 8.40 -11.56 12.60
N ASP A 137 8.17 -12.48 13.52
CA ASP A 137 6.81 -12.94 13.79
C ASP A 137 6.02 -11.90 14.59
N LEU A 138 4.73 -12.09 14.66
CA LEU A 138 3.84 -11.22 15.43
C LEU A 138 4.15 -11.33 16.93
N PRO A 139 4.24 -10.20 17.66
CA PRO A 139 4.55 -10.20 19.09
C PRO A 139 3.36 -10.73 19.90
N GLU A 140 3.59 -11.15 21.13
CA GLU A 140 2.52 -11.56 22.04
C GLU A 140 1.52 -10.42 22.28
N GLY A 141 0.23 -10.73 22.25
CA GLY A 141 -0.85 -9.77 22.48
C GLY A 141 -1.23 -8.89 21.29
N TRP A 142 -0.63 -9.10 20.13
CA TRP A 142 -0.96 -8.35 18.90
C TRP A 142 -2.44 -8.49 18.49
N ASP A 143 -3.00 -9.67 18.68
CA ASP A 143 -4.37 -10.01 18.31
C ASP A 143 -5.39 -9.17 19.10
N LYS A 144 -5.14 -8.97 20.37
CA LYS A 144 -5.97 -8.09 21.23
C LYS A 144 -5.93 -6.65 20.74
N LEU A 145 -4.74 -6.13 20.45
CA LEU A 145 -4.59 -4.75 19.97
C LEU A 145 -5.37 -4.53 18.66
N VAL A 146 -5.29 -5.48 17.73
CA VAL A 146 -6.00 -5.38 16.46
C VAL A 146 -7.51 -5.55 16.66
N ARG A 147 -7.96 -6.50 17.49
CA ARG A 147 -9.40 -6.68 17.81
C ARG A 147 -10.00 -5.44 18.45
N ASP A 148 -9.36 -4.87 19.46
CA ASP A 148 -9.82 -3.65 20.12
C ASP A 148 -9.99 -2.50 19.11
N PHE A 149 -9.11 -2.40 18.11
CA PHE A 149 -9.20 -1.38 17.07
C PHE A 149 -10.33 -1.64 16.06
N ILE A 150 -10.49 -2.87 15.56
CA ILE A 150 -11.54 -3.18 14.59
C ILE A 150 -12.96 -3.13 15.19
N ASP A 151 -13.07 -3.27 16.50
CA ASP A 151 -14.34 -3.10 17.20
C ASP A 151 -14.63 -1.62 17.53
N PHE A 152 -13.59 -0.81 17.69
CA PHE A 152 -13.69 0.63 17.92
C PHE A 152 -14.03 1.43 16.63
N LEU A 153 -13.39 1.13 15.51
CA LEU A 153 -13.43 1.98 14.32
C LEU A 153 -14.81 2.10 13.64
N PRO A 154 -15.69 1.06 13.58
CA PRO A 154 -16.99 1.16 12.91
C PRO A 154 -17.84 2.32 13.40
N ALA A 155 -17.96 2.49 14.72
CA ALA A 155 -18.72 3.58 15.32
C ALA A 155 -18.11 4.96 14.99
N ARG A 156 -16.79 5.03 14.79
CA ARG A 156 -16.10 6.25 14.35
C ARG A 156 -16.39 6.56 12.89
N LEU A 157 -16.41 5.56 12.01
CA LEU A 157 -16.77 5.73 10.61
C LEU A 157 -18.20 6.24 10.46
N ASP A 158 -19.16 5.70 11.24
CA ASP A 158 -20.53 6.19 11.27
C ASP A 158 -20.64 7.64 11.80
N HIS A 159 -19.76 8.00 12.73
CA HIS A 159 -19.66 9.37 13.21
C HIS A 159 -19.12 10.32 12.13
N TYR A 160 -18.09 9.90 11.40
CA TYR A 160 -17.49 10.68 10.31
C TYR A 160 -18.46 10.85 9.15
N ASP A 161 -19.20 9.80 8.78
CA ASP A 161 -20.24 9.91 7.77
C ASP A 161 -21.26 10.98 8.15
N ARG A 162 -21.83 10.93 9.35
CA ARG A 162 -22.80 11.93 9.82
C ARG A 162 -22.23 13.34 9.92
N MET A 163 -20.99 13.48 10.39
CA MET A 163 -20.36 14.78 10.62
C MET A 163 -19.95 15.47 9.31
N ALA A 164 -19.46 14.71 8.34
CA ALA A 164 -18.91 15.24 7.11
C ALA A 164 -19.77 14.93 5.88
N MET A 165 -19.97 13.66 5.50
CA MET A 165 -20.65 13.32 4.25
C MET A 165 -22.13 13.75 4.23
N GLN A 166 -22.81 13.69 5.37
CA GLN A 166 -24.19 14.16 5.46
C GLN A 166 -24.33 15.68 5.61
N ASN A 167 -23.20 16.39 5.74
CA ASN A 167 -23.20 17.84 5.85
C ASN A 167 -23.63 18.50 4.53
N LYS A 168 -24.63 19.39 4.61
CA LYS A 168 -25.17 20.08 3.44
C LYS A 168 -24.12 20.90 2.69
N MET A 169 -23.25 21.60 3.40
CA MET A 169 -22.21 22.42 2.77
C MET A 169 -21.18 21.58 2.01
N LEU A 170 -20.80 20.42 2.54
CA LEU A 170 -19.90 19.51 1.85
C LEU A 170 -20.57 18.97 0.58
N LYS A 171 -21.84 18.57 0.66
CA LYS A 171 -22.60 18.07 -0.50
C LYS A 171 -22.68 19.12 -1.61
N GLU A 172 -23.03 20.36 -1.26
CA GLU A 172 -23.11 21.46 -2.24
C GLU A 172 -21.78 21.78 -2.93
N ARG A 173 -20.65 21.48 -2.27
CA ARG A 173 -19.30 21.73 -2.80
C ARG A 173 -18.67 20.55 -3.53
N THR A 174 -19.27 19.36 -3.47
CA THR A 174 -18.66 18.13 -3.99
C THR A 174 -19.54 17.33 -4.93
N VAL A 175 -20.86 17.38 -4.75
CA VAL A 175 -21.81 16.69 -5.63
C VAL A 175 -21.85 17.38 -6.99
N GLY A 176 -21.66 16.61 -8.06
CA GLY A 176 -21.62 17.12 -9.42
C GLY A 176 -20.38 17.94 -9.77
N ILE A 177 -19.37 17.97 -8.91
CA ILE A 177 -18.12 18.69 -9.13
C ILE A 177 -16.99 17.70 -9.49
N GLY A 178 -16.18 18.07 -10.49
CA GLY A 178 -15.08 17.22 -10.97
C GLY A 178 -15.56 15.89 -11.52
N VAL A 179 -16.69 15.90 -12.21
CA VAL A 179 -17.28 14.72 -12.85
C VAL A 179 -16.45 14.32 -14.06
N TYR A 180 -16.20 13.04 -14.20
CA TYR A 180 -15.67 12.41 -15.40
C TYR A 180 -16.38 11.08 -15.65
N SER A 181 -16.49 10.72 -16.92
CA SER A 181 -17.09 9.47 -17.34
C SER A 181 -16.15 8.28 -17.13
N GLN A 182 -16.70 7.07 -17.17
CA GLN A 182 -15.89 5.84 -17.10
C GLN A 182 -14.88 5.76 -18.26
N GLN A 183 -15.26 6.19 -19.45
CA GLN A 183 -14.36 6.16 -20.61
C GLN A 183 -13.21 7.15 -20.44
N GLU A 184 -13.46 8.37 -20.01
CA GLU A 184 -12.42 9.34 -19.69
C GLU A 184 -11.48 8.82 -18.60
N ALA A 185 -12.02 8.20 -17.55
CA ALA A 185 -11.19 7.60 -16.50
C ALA A 185 -10.26 6.52 -17.05
N ILE A 186 -10.74 5.67 -17.96
CA ILE A 186 -9.93 4.64 -18.60
C ILE A 186 -8.88 5.27 -19.54
N ASP A 187 -9.24 6.24 -20.35
CA ASP A 187 -8.34 6.90 -21.30
C ASP A 187 -7.19 7.64 -20.58
N TRP A 188 -7.47 8.22 -19.42
CA TRP A 188 -6.47 8.85 -18.56
C TRP A 188 -5.72 7.88 -17.64
N GLY A 189 -6.07 6.59 -17.67
CA GLY A 189 -5.42 5.56 -16.82
C GLY A 189 -5.73 5.69 -15.33
N ILE A 190 -6.85 6.32 -14.98
CA ILE A 190 -7.32 6.42 -13.59
C ILE A 190 -7.71 5.02 -13.09
N THR A 191 -7.30 4.68 -11.86
CA THR A 191 -7.57 3.40 -11.22
C THR A 191 -8.03 3.60 -9.76
N GLY A 192 -8.38 2.51 -9.07
CA GLY A 192 -8.79 2.55 -7.69
C GLY A 192 -10.13 3.24 -7.44
N PRO A 193 -10.28 3.94 -6.31
CA PRO A 193 -11.53 4.62 -5.96
C PRO A 193 -12.00 5.63 -7.02
N GLY A 194 -11.06 6.25 -7.74
CA GLY A 194 -11.38 7.15 -8.85
C GLY A 194 -12.15 6.45 -9.97
N LEU A 195 -11.67 5.28 -10.41
CA LEU A 195 -12.34 4.49 -11.45
C LEU A 195 -13.64 3.87 -10.91
N ARG A 196 -13.65 3.37 -9.67
CA ARG A 196 -14.85 2.77 -9.06
C ARG A 196 -15.99 3.78 -8.85
N ALA A 197 -15.67 5.05 -8.72
CA ALA A 197 -16.67 6.12 -8.65
C ALA A 197 -17.48 6.32 -9.97
N THR A 198 -16.97 5.79 -11.09
CA THR A 198 -17.62 5.88 -12.42
C THR A 198 -18.46 4.65 -12.80
N GLY A 199 -18.67 3.71 -11.88
CA GLY A 199 -19.43 2.49 -12.13
C GLY A 199 -18.59 1.26 -12.53
N CYS A 200 -17.27 1.37 -12.59
CA CYS A 200 -16.41 0.26 -12.95
C CYS A 200 -15.98 -0.55 -11.71
N ASP A 201 -16.37 -1.81 -11.64
CA ASP A 201 -16.07 -2.73 -10.52
C ASP A 201 -14.64 -3.30 -10.58
N TRP A 202 -13.67 -2.54 -11.06
CA TRP A 202 -12.31 -2.98 -11.16
C TRP A 202 -11.56 -2.87 -9.83
N ASP A 203 -11.17 -4.01 -9.28
CA ASP A 203 -10.29 -4.14 -8.12
C ASP A 203 -9.35 -5.34 -8.34
N VAL A 204 -8.05 -5.09 -8.27
CA VAL A 204 -7.03 -6.11 -8.55
C VAL A 204 -7.11 -7.27 -7.55
N ARG A 205 -7.51 -7.00 -6.31
CA ARG A 205 -7.68 -8.03 -5.26
C ARG A 205 -8.73 -9.09 -5.63
N LYS A 206 -9.74 -8.73 -6.45
CA LYS A 206 -10.81 -9.61 -6.92
C LYS A 206 -10.60 -10.11 -8.35
N LYS A 207 -10.19 -9.21 -9.28
CA LYS A 207 -10.08 -9.56 -10.71
C LYS A 207 -8.79 -10.30 -11.03
N ARG A 208 -7.71 -10.04 -10.29
CA ARG A 208 -6.39 -10.72 -10.40
C ARG A 208 -5.79 -10.92 -9.02
N PRO A 209 -6.33 -11.83 -8.20
CA PRO A 209 -5.91 -12.01 -6.81
C PRO A 209 -4.39 -12.24 -6.70
N TYR A 210 -3.80 -11.62 -5.70
CA TYR A 210 -2.38 -11.73 -5.38
C TYR A 210 -2.21 -11.96 -3.87
N GLY A 211 -1.08 -12.55 -3.49
CA GLY A 211 -0.67 -12.65 -2.09
C GLY A 211 -1.63 -13.41 -1.16
N GLY A 212 -2.66 -14.10 -1.68
CA GLY A 212 -3.66 -14.82 -0.91
C GLY A 212 -4.99 -14.07 -0.71
N TYR A 213 -5.24 -12.96 -1.42
CA TYR A 213 -6.53 -12.25 -1.34
C TYR A 213 -7.74 -13.06 -1.83
N ASP A 214 -7.53 -14.10 -2.62
CA ASP A 214 -8.56 -15.05 -3.08
C ASP A 214 -9.24 -15.81 -1.93
N GLN A 215 -8.61 -15.87 -0.76
CA GLN A 215 -9.14 -16.56 0.43
C GLN A 215 -10.12 -15.70 1.23
N PHE A 216 -10.24 -14.40 0.91
CA PHE A 216 -11.01 -13.45 1.70
C PHE A 216 -12.31 -13.04 1.02
N ASP A 217 -13.36 -12.98 1.84
CA ASP A 217 -14.66 -12.48 1.42
C ASP A 217 -14.80 -10.99 1.77
N PHE A 218 -14.97 -10.17 0.73
CA PHE A 218 -15.24 -8.74 0.82
C PHE A 218 -15.91 -8.27 -0.46
N ASP A 219 -16.57 -7.13 -0.40
CA ASP A 219 -17.24 -6.52 -1.53
C ASP A 219 -16.36 -5.40 -2.12
N VAL A 220 -16.52 -5.11 -3.41
CA VAL A 220 -15.87 -3.97 -4.07
C VAL A 220 -16.88 -2.83 -4.10
N PRO A 221 -16.67 -1.75 -3.33
CA PRO A 221 -17.57 -0.61 -3.36
C PRO A 221 -17.49 0.09 -4.73
N VAL A 222 -18.65 0.41 -5.29
CA VAL A 222 -18.79 1.09 -6.59
C VAL A 222 -19.85 2.17 -6.47
N SER A 223 -19.62 3.32 -7.10
CA SER A 223 -20.56 4.43 -7.25
C SER A 223 -20.68 4.80 -8.72
N HIS A 224 -21.61 5.70 -9.09
CA HIS A 224 -21.94 5.89 -10.51
C HIS A 224 -21.88 7.34 -11.01
N ASN A 225 -21.74 8.33 -10.11
CA ASN A 225 -21.78 9.73 -10.52
C ASN A 225 -20.42 10.27 -10.99
N GLY A 226 -19.31 9.60 -10.62
CA GLY A 226 -17.96 10.00 -11.03
C GLY A 226 -17.52 11.37 -10.49
N ASP A 227 -18.15 11.88 -9.44
CA ASP A 227 -17.88 13.19 -8.86
C ASP A 227 -16.97 13.12 -7.60
N CYS A 228 -16.63 14.28 -7.05
CA CYS A 228 -15.81 14.37 -5.85
C CYS A 228 -16.47 13.72 -4.63
N TYR A 229 -17.81 13.79 -4.53
CA TYR A 229 -18.55 13.20 -3.42
C TYR A 229 -18.41 11.67 -3.43
N ASP A 230 -18.71 11.03 -4.55
CA ASP A 230 -18.62 9.58 -4.72
C ASP A 230 -17.20 9.06 -4.42
N ARG A 231 -16.17 9.76 -4.90
CA ARG A 231 -14.77 9.40 -4.62
C ARG A 231 -14.43 9.46 -3.14
N ALA A 232 -15.05 10.36 -2.38
CA ALA A 232 -14.83 10.43 -0.94
C ALA A 232 -15.63 9.36 -0.19
N GLU A 233 -16.90 9.14 -0.55
CA GLU A 233 -17.77 8.14 0.07
C GLU A 233 -17.24 6.73 -0.09
N LEU A 234 -16.77 6.37 -1.29
CA LEU A 234 -16.18 5.06 -1.56
C LEU A 234 -15.04 4.70 -0.61
N ARG A 235 -14.23 5.67 -0.17
CA ARG A 235 -13.13 5.39 0.75
C ARG A 235 -13.60 5.02 2.16
N ILE A 236 -14.75 5.52 2.58
CA ILE A 236 -15.37 5.07 3.84
C ILE A 236 -15.81 3.62 3.71
N GLU A 237 -16.46 3.28 2.61
CA GLU A 237 -16.87 1.90 2.36
C GLU A 237 -15.67 0.96 2.19
N GLU A 238 -14.61 1.39 1.55
CA GLU A 238 -13.36 0.63 1.49
C GLU A 238 -12.75 0.38 2.87
N MET A 239 -12.81 1.34 3.80
CA MET A 239 -12.38 1.11 5.19
C MET A 239 -13.23 0.05 5.89
N ARG A 240 -14.56 0.03 5.64
CA ARG A 240 -15.45 -1.02 6.18
C ARG A 240 -15.08 -2.40 5.63
N GLN A 241 -14.79 -2.49 4.33
CA GLN A 241 -14.35 -3.75 3.72
C GLN A 241 -12.96 -4.18 4.23
N SER A 242 -12.04 -3.24 4.45
CA SER A 242 -10.74 -3.53 5.07
C SER A 242 -10.90 -4.11 6.48
N LEU A 243 -11.82 -3.57 7.29
CA LEU A 243 -12.14 -4.14 8.61
C LEU A 243 -12.66 -5.58 8.52
N ARG A 244 -13.49 -5.87 7.49
CA ARG A 244 -14.01 -7.23 7.24
C ARG A 244 -12.87 -8.20 6.88
N ILE A 245 -11.90 -7.77 6.05
CA ILE A 245 -10.72 -8.56 5.71
C ILE A 245 -9.84 -8.79 6.95
N ILE A 246 -9.56 -7.74 7.73
CA ILE A 246 -8.72 -7.85 8.94
C ILE A 246 -9.34 -8.81 9.95
N ARG A 247 -10.66 -8.80 10.13
CA ARG A 247 -11.37 -9.74 11.01
C ARG A 247 -11.14 -11.17 10.56
N GLN A 248 -11.26 -11.44 9.27
CA GLN A 248 -10.99 -12.78 8.72
C GLN A 248 -9.52 -13.18 8.88
N CYS A 249 -8.57 -12.23 8.77
CA CYS A 249 -7.16 -12.51 9.06
C CYS A 249 -6.94 -12.95 10.50
N LEU A 250 -7.61 -12.28 11.46
CA LEU A 250 -7.53 -12.63 12.89
C LEU A 250 -8.10 -14.01 13.20
N ASP A 251 -9.23 -14.33 12.57
CA ASP A 251 -9.95 -15.57 12.84
C ASP A 251 -9.27 -16.79 12.17
N ASN A 252 -8.57 -16.58 11.05
CA ASN A 252 -7.95 -17.61 10.25
C ASN A 252 -6.40 -17.56 10.24
N MET A 253 -5.77 -16.89 11.21
CA MET A 253 -4.31 -16.77 11.26
C MET A 253 -3.65 -18.15 11.47
N PRO A 254 -2.94 -18.71 10.47
CA PRO A 254 -2.31 -20.03 10.62
C PRO A 254 -1.07 -19.93 11.51
N GLY A 255 -0.72 -21.02 12.15
CA GLY A 255 0.60 -21.24 12.73
C GLY A 255 1.65 -21.50 11.64
N GLY A 256 2.92 -21.62 12.06
CA GLY A 256 4.01 -22.00 11.16
C GLY A 256 5.00 -20.88 10.89
N PRO A 257 5.88 -21.05 9.89
CA PRO A 257 6.96 -20.12 9.63
C PRO A 257 6.43 -18.79 9.05
N TYR A 258 7.08 -17.70 9.43
CA TYR A 258 6.83 -16.34 8.91
C TYR A 258 7.84 -15.92 7.83
N LYS A 259 8.83 -16.78 7.53
CA LYS A 259 9.79 -16.63 6.45
C LYS A 259 9.93 -17.91 5.67
N SER A 260 10.24 -17.79 4.37
CA SER A 260 10.68 -18.87 3.52
C SER A 260 12.06 -19.36 3.99
N ASP A 261 12.34 -20.65 3.81
CA ASP A 261 13.66 -21.24 4.00
C ASP A 261 14.55 -21.14 2.74
N HIS A 262 14.07 -20.42 1.73
CA HIS A 262 14.76 -20.28 0.46
C HIS A 262 16.12 -19.57 0.63
N ARG A 263 17.17 -20.10 0.02
CA ARG A 263 18.56 -19.66 0.16
C ARG A 263 18.79 -18.17 -0.13
N LEU A 264 17.99 -17.56 -1.02
CA LEU A 264 18.10 -16.13 -1.36
C LEU A 264 17.54 -15.20 -0.28
N THR A 265 16.75 -15.71 0.65
CA THR A 265 15.94 -14.87 1.56
C THR A 265 16.33 -15.00 3.01
N THR A 266 16.76 -16.17 3.42
CA THR A 266 16.99 -16.50 4.82
C THR A 266 18.47 -16.79 5.05
N PRO A 267 19.16 -15.93 5.83
CA PRO A 267 20.50 -16.26 6.29
C PRO A 267 20.50 -17.56 7.09
N PRO A 268 21.58 -18.34 7.02
CA PRO A 268 21.69 -19.56 7.79
C PRO A 268 21.61 -19.30 9.31
N PRO A 269 21.20 -20.29 10.12
CA PRO A 269 21.13 -20.15 11.57
C PRO A 269 22.45 -19.67 12.18
N LYS A 270 22.36 -18.78 13.16
CA LYS A 270 23.54 -18.13 13.77
C LYS A 270 24.49 -19.13 14.39
N GLU A 271 23.98 -20.17 15.02
CA GLU A 271 24.75 -21.23 15.63
C GLU A 271 25.63 -21.93 14.57
N ARG A 272 25.02 -22.32 13.46
CA ARG A 272 25.70 -22.95 12.33
C ARG A 272 26.73 -22.02 11.67
N THR A 273 26.42 -20.73 11.60
CA THR A 273 27.31 -19.70 11.03
C THR A 273 28.61 -19.56 11.85
N MET A 274 28.55 -19.85 13.13
CA MET A 274 29.73 -19.77 14.01
C MET A 274 30.61 -21.04 14.00
N GLU A 275 30.09 -22.15 13.48
CA GLU A 275 30.76 -23.45 13.52
C GLU A 275 31.26 -23.92 12.14
N ASP A 276 30.60 -23.46 11.07
CA ASP A 276 30.84 -23.92 9.70
C ASP A 276 31.26 -22.76 8.78
N ILE A 277 32.45 -22.88 8.18
CA ILE A 277 33.03 -21.86 7.30
C ILE A 277 32.20 -21.59 6.04
N GLU A 278 31.59 -22.61 5.43
CA GLU A 278 30.76 -22.45 4.24
C GLU A 278 29.51 -21.65 4.58
N THR A 279 28.90 -21.92 5.71
CA THR A 279 27.73 -21.20 6.24
C THR A 279 28.09 -19.76 6.58
N LEU A 280 29.29 -19.51 7.14
CA LEU A 280 29.76 -18.14 7.40
C LEU A 280 29.99 -17.36 6.11
N ILE A 281 30.57 -17.93 5.08
CA ILE A 281 30.78 -17.33 3.78
C ILE A 281 29.42 -16.99 3.14
N HIS A 282 28.48 -17.93 3.18
CA HIS A 282 27.14 -17.72 2.64
C HIS A 282 26.39 -16.59 3.36
N HIS A 283 26.48 -16.54 4.68
CA HIS A 283 25.95 -15.45 5.49
C HIS A 283 26.56 -14.10 5.09
N PHE A 284 27.88 -14.04 5.01
CA PHE A 284 28.61 -12.83 4.64
C PHE A 284 28.20 -12.31 3.24
N LEU A 285 28.13 -13.18 2.25
CA LEU A 285 27.76 -12.82 0.89
C LEU A 285 26.31 -12.30 0.83
N ASN A 286 25.38 -12.94 1.52
CA ASN A 286 23.99 -12.48 1.56
C ASN A 286 23.82 -11.13 2.25
N VAL A 287 24.55 -10.88 3.33
CA VAL A 287 24.42 -9.63 4.10
C VAL A 287 25.17 -8.49 3.46
N SER A 288 26.40 -8.73 2.95
CA SER A 288 27.26 -7.66 2.43
C SER A 288 26.99 -7.32 0.98
N TRP A 289 26.76 -8.33 0.13
CA TRP A 289 26.55 -8.12 -1.31
C TRP A 289 25.08 -8.21 -1.72
N GLY A 290 24.28 -8.91 -0.93
CA GLY A 290 22.88 -9.18 -1.21
C GLY A 290 22.68 -10.43 -2.07
N PRO A 291 21.44 -10.87 -2.22
CA PRO A 291 21.09 -12.06 -2.99
C PRO A 291 21.30 -11.83 -4.48
N VAL A 292 21.77 -12.85 -5.16
CA VAL A 292 21.83 -12.89 -6.63
C VAL A 292 20.51 -13.43 -7.12
N VAL A 293 19.73 -12.60 -7.82
CA VAL A 293 18.43 -12.98 -8.40
C VAL A 293 18.66 -13.43 -9.83
N PRO A 294 18.06 -14.55 -10.29
CA PRO A 294 18.21 -15.04 -11.66
C PRO A 294 17.86 -13.99 -12.71
N ALA A 295 18.52 -14.05 -13.87
CA ALA A 295 18.20 -13.20 -14.99
C ALA A 295 16.76 -13.46 -15.51
N GLY A 296 16.03 -12.39 -15.77
CA GLY A 296 14.64 -12.46 -16.19
C GLY A 296 13.89 -11.16 -15.93
N GLU A 297 12.60 -11.18 -16.18
CA GLU A 297 11.71 -10.05 -15.88
C GLU A 297 10.46 -10.50 -15.12
N ALA A 298 9.96 -9.65 -14.25
CA ALA A 298 8.70 -9.87 -13.54
C ALA A 298 7.93 -8.57 -13.40
N SER A 299 6.62 -8.67 -13.48
CA SER A 299 5.71 -7.55 -13.25
C SER A 299 4.60 -7.96 -12.32
N VAL A 300 4.48 -7.27 -11.21
CA VAL A 300 3.42 -7.48 -10.22
C VAL A 300 2.66 -6.18 -10.03
N MET A 301 1.34 -6.27 -10.01
CA MET A 301 0.43 -5.18 -9.68
C MET A 301 -0.39 -5.51 -8.44
N ILE A 302 -0.61 -4.52 -7.62
CA ILE A 302 -1.46 -4.61 -6.43
C ILE A 302 -2.46 -3.47 -6.40
N GLU A 303 -3.54 -3.66 -5.67
CA GLU A 303 -4.50 -2.60 -5.35
C GLU A 303 -4.00 -1.81 -4.14
N ALA A 304 -3.37 -0.67 -4.39
CA ALA A 304 -2.96 0.25 -3.34
C ALA A 304 -4.11 1.19 -2.92
N THR A 305 -3.86 2.09 -2.00
CA THR A 305 -4.88 2.96 -1.38
C THR A 305 -5.51 3.96 -2.34
N LYS A 306 -4.77 4.37 -3.36
CA LYS A 306 -5.19 5.38 -4.34
C LYS A 306 -5.46 4.78 -5.73
N GLY A 307 -5.19 3.49 -5.89
CA GLY A 307 -5.34 2.74 -7.12
C GLY A 307 -4.22 1.74 -7.33
N ILE A 308 -4.01 1.29 -8.57
CA ILE A 308 -3.03 0.27 -8.89
C ILE A 308 -1.61 0.79 -8.66
N ASN A 309 -0.83 0.00 -7.93
CA ASN A 309 0.61 0.14 -7.83
C ASN A 309 1.27 -1.09 -8.44
N SER A 310 2.24 -0.91 -9.32
CA SER A 310 2.94 -2.02 -9.96
C SER A 310 4.44 -1.76 -10.04
N TYR A 311 5.18 -2.86 -9.95
CA TYR A 311 6.62 -2.88 -10.21
C TYR A 311 6.90 -3.83 -11.37
N HIS A 312 7.66 -3.32 -12.33
CA HIS A 312 8.25 -4.14 -13.38
C HIS A 312 9.77 -4.14 -13.17
N LEU A 313 10.31 -5.31 -12.94
CA LEU A 313 11.71 -5.52 -12.60
C LEU A 313 12.39 -6.35 -13.68
N ILE A 314 13.59 -5.95 -14.08
CA ILE A 314 14.47 -6.70 -14.95
C ILE A 314 15.75 -7.01 -14.17
N SER A 315 16.10 -8.29 -14.11
CA SER A 315 17.34 -8.79 -13.54
C SER A 315 18.26 -9.31 -14.64
N ASP A 316 19.53 -8.96 -14.58
CA ASP A 316 20.60 -9.51 -15.43
C ASP A 316 21.35 -10.69 -14.79
N GLY A 317 20.88 -11.14 -13.63
CA GLY A 317 21.52 -12.19 -12.82
C GLY A 317 22.45 -11.64 -11.74
N GLY A 318 22.37 -10.34 -11.46
CA GLY A 318 23.18 -9.67 -10.45
C GLY A 318 22.49 -9.50 -9.10
N THR A 319 23.14 -8.75 -8.22
CA THR A 319 22.63 -8.38 -6.89
C THR A 319 21.74 -7.14 -6.92
N ASN A 320 21.72 -6.41 -8.03
CA ASN A 320 20.97 -5.19 -8.24
C ASN A 320 19.99 -5.38 -9.40
N SER A 321 18.95 -4.56 -9.45
CA SER A 321 18.07 -4.51 -10.61
C SER A 321 18.78 -3.86 -11.80
N TYR A 322 18.75 -4.50 -12.98
CA TYR A 322 19.17 -3.88 -14.21
C TYR A 322 18.26 -2.70 -14.59
N ARG A 323 16.94 -2.91 -14.45
CA ARG A 323 15.93 -1.85 -14.62
C ARG A 323 14.76 -2.09 -13.68
N THR A 324 14.33 -1.02 -13.06
CA THR A 324 13.09 -0.97 -12.27
C THR A 324 12.18 0.08 -12.86
N ARG A 325 10.95 -0.31 -13.19
CA ARG A 325 9.87 0.60 -13.56
C ARG A 325 8.79 0.52 -12.50
N ILE A 326 8.36 1.67 -12.02
CA ILE A 326 7.31 1.79 -11.01
C ILE A 326 6.12 2.49 -11.66
N ARG A 327 4.92 1.92 -11.52
CA ARG A 327 3.68 2.60 -11.84
C ARG A 327 2.87 2.74 -10.57
N ARG A 328 2.52 3.97 -10.25
CA ARG A 328 1.58 4.30 -9.18
C ARG A 328 0.24 4.74 -9.78
N SER A 329 -0.76 4.85 -8.92
CA SER A 329 -2.08 5.36 -9.31
C SER A 329 -2.07 6.82 -9.77
N GLU A 330 -1.07 7.60 -9.32
CA GLU A 330 -0.88 9.02 -9.65
C GLU A 330 0.04 9.27 -10.85
N GLU A 331 0.46 8.24 -11.59
CA GLU A 331 1.42 8.39 -12.70
C GLU A 331 0.90 9.11 -13.93
N HIS A 332 -0.39 9.26 -14.07
CA HIS A 332 -0.94 10.17 -15.07
C HIS A 332 -0.47 11.62 -14.87
N THR A 333 0.14 11.94 -13.72
CA THR A 333 0.75 13.25 -13.41
C THR A 333 2.27 13.30 -13.63
N SER A 334 2.89 12.31 -14.27
CA SER A 334 4.26 12.32 -14.80
C SER A 334 5.45 12.47 -13.82
N GLU A 335 5.26 12.31 -12.52
CA GLU A 335 6.37 12.46 -11.55
C GLU A 335 7.52 11.46 -11.71
N LEU A 336 7.28 10.33 -12.37
CA LEU A 336 8.27 9.29 -12.61
C LEU A 336 8.87 9.34 -14.02
N GLN A 337 8.37 10.20 -14.88
CA GLN A 337 8.92 10.41 -16.21
C GLN A 337 10.03 11.46 -16.14
N SER A 338 11.20 11.03 -15.68
CA SER A 338 12.42 11.78 -15.98
C SER A 338 12.83 11.54 -17.43
N PRO A 339 13.26 12.57 -18.15
CA PRO A 339 13.84 12.41 -19.47
C PRO A 339 15.09 11.54 -19.44
#